data_c096493a2c45e0bd58d4a585d315135f
#
_entry.id   c096493a2c45e0bd58d4a585d315135f
#
_cell.length_a   1.000
_cell.length_b   1.000
_cell.length_c   1.000
_cell.angle_alpha   90.00
_cell.angle_beta   90.00
_cell.angle_gamma   90.00
#
_symmetry.space_group_name_H-M   'P 1'
#
loop_
_entity.id
_entity.type
_entity.pdbx_description
1 polymer ?
#
loop_
_entity_poly.entity_id
_entity_poly.type
_entity_poly.pdbx_seq_one_letter_code
_entity_poly.pdbx_strand_id
1 'polypeptide(L)'
;MPSTALSAAQKTRGSQLRAVIFDMDGVIVDSHPAHRKAWRQFLRTLGREVSDVELDFILDGRKRAEILRHFLGELSEAEIADYGKRKDEFFQNSSFEVKPLPGLIEFLHQLNGAGIATAIATSASESRTRSTLNRLHLTECFNVIVSGSDVICGKPHPAIYRRACELLNVSSENSLAIEDAASGIQAAKAANLVCIGVAQRDRSEMLSTAGADHVMENFIGLSLVNLETILKGKSQKRQVGVTKSMT
;
A
#
# COMPACT_ATOMS: atom_id res chain seq x y z
N MET A 1 -3.41 -46.11 18.17
CA MET A 1 -4.21 -45.00 17.62
C MET A 1 -3.26 -44.09 16.85
N PRO A 2 -3.21 -44.09 15.50
CA PRO A 2 -2.33 -43.21 14.77
C PRO A 2 -2.96 -41.81 14.66
N SER A 3 -2.20 -40.83 15.13
CA SER A 3 -2.47 -39.40 14.97
C SER A 3 -2.41 -39.05 13.47
N THR A 4 -3.55 -38.64 12.93
CA THR A 4 -3.64 -38.07 11.58
C THR A 4 -3.04 -36.65 11.59
N ALA A 5 -1.75 -36.57 11.33
CA ALA A 5 -1.12 -35.33 10.87
C ALA A 5 -1.74 -34.97 9.52
N LEU A 6 -2.64 -34.00 9.49
CA LEU A 6 -3.15 -33.39 8.25
C LEU A 6 -1.97 -32.76 7.53
N SER A 7 -1.64 -33.40 6.39
CA SER A 7 -0.59 -32.99 5.47
C SER A 7 -0.78 -31.53 5.04
N ALA A 8 0.29 -30.73 5.22
CA ALA A 8 0.44 -29.36 4.71
C ALA A 8 0.49 -29.27 3.15
N ALA A 9 -0.09 -30.23 2.44
CA ALA A 9 -0.02 -30.41 0.99
C ALA A 9 -1.35 -30.25 0.26
N GLN A 10 -2.34 -29.54 0.81
CA GLN A 10 -3.40 -28.97 -0.01
C GLN A 10 -3.01 -27.56 -0.50
N LYS A 11 -1.83 -27.46 -1.14
CA LYS A 11 -1.56 -26.38 -2.09
C LYS A 11 -2.70 -26.37 -3.10
N THR A 12 -3.47 -25.29 -3.11
CA THR A 12 -4.52 -25.00 -4.08
C THR A 12 -3.94 -25.18 -5.50
N ARG A 13 -4.09 -26.39 -6.06
CA ARG A 13 -3.82 -26.68 -7.48
C ARG A 13 -4.83 -25.87 -8.29
N GLY A 14 -4.41 -24.67 -8.75
CA GLY A 14 -5.23 -23.86 -9.64
C GLY A 14 -5.27 -22.36 -9.36
N SER A 15 -4.84 -21.87 -8.20
CA SER A 15 -4.76 -20.42 -7.96
C SER A 15 -3.65 -19.79 -8.79
N GLN A 16 -4.02 -18.79 -9.62
CA GLN A 16 -3.04 -17.95 -10.31
C GLN A 16 -2.43 -16.90 -9.39
N LEU A 17 -3.09 -16.54 -8.28
CA LEU A 17 -2.60 -15.56 -7.32
C LEU A 17 -1.41 -16.11 -6.54
N ARG A 18 -0.30 -15.39 -6.58
CA ARG A 18 0.95 -15.74 -5.90
C ARG A 18 1.35 -14.76 -4.82
N ALA A 19 0.97 -13.49 -4.97
CA ALA A 19 1.31 -12.48 -4.00
C ALA A 19 0.26 -11.37 -3.90
N VAL A 20 0.16 -10.78 -2.71
CA VAL A 20 -0.56 -9.52 -2.46
C VAL A 20 0.42 -8.51 -1.87
N ILE A 21 0.52 -7.35 -2.51
CA ILE A 21 1.43 -6.27 -2.14
C ILE A 21 0.60 -5.10 -1.62
N PHE A 22 0.82 -4.73 -0.39
CA PHE A 22 0.02 -3.72 0.33
C PHE A 22 0.78 -2.40 0.40
N ASP A 23 0.12 -1.28 0.15
CA ASP A 23 0.56 -0.04 0.78
C ASP A 23 0.37 -0.12 2.29
N MET A 24 0.95 0.81 3.03
CA MET A 24 0.86 0.80 4.49
C MET A 24 -0.18 1.79 5.02
N ASP A 25 0.00 3.06 4.68
CA ASP A 25 -0.82 4.14 5.23
C ASP A 25 -2.19 4.18 4.52
N GLY A 26 -3.28 4.11 5.27
CA GLY A 26 -4.63 4.04 4.68
C GLY A 26 -5.04 2.65 4.15
N VAL A 27 -4.12 1.66 4.16
CA VAL A 27 -4.37 0.27 3.74
C VAL A 27 -4.18 -0.71 4.89
N ILE A 28 -2.95 -0.86 5.40
CA ILE A 28 -2.67 -1.70 6.57
C ILE A 28 -3.17 -1.01 7.83
N VAL A 29 -2.98 0.31 7.92
CA VAL A 29 -3.31 1.12 9.09
C VAL A 29 -4.14 2.35 8.73
N ASP A 30 -5.11 2.68 9.56
CA ASP A 30 -5.80 3.96 9.52
C ASP A 30 -4.91 5.04 10.16
N SER A 31 -3.98 5.56 9.36
CA SER A 31 -3.00 6.56 9.79
C SER A 31 -3.29 7.98 9.29
N HIS A 32 -4.28 8.18 8.42
CA HIS A 32 -4.60 9.48 7.83
C HIS A 32 -4.86 10.56 8.87
N PRO A 33 -5.68 10.36 9.93
CA PRO A 33 -5.90 11.36 10.96
C PRO A 33 -4.60 11.77 11.67
N ALA A 34 -3.75 10.78 12.02
CA ALA A 34 -2.47 11.01 12.66
C ALA A 34 -1.49 11.77 11.75
N HIS A 35 -1.47 11.45 10.43
CA HIS A 35 -0.68 12.19 9.46
C HIS A 35 -1.12 13.63 9.31
N ARG A 36 -2.41 13.91 9.14
CA ARG A 36 -2.95 15.28 9.06
C ARG A 36 -2.57 16.09 10.31
N LYS A 37 -2.76 15.53 11.50
CA LYS A 37 -2.40 16.15 12.77
C LYS A 37 -0.90 16.46 12.83
N ALA A 38 -0.04 15.50 12.53
CA ALA A 38 1.41 15.66 12.56
C ALA A 38 1.92 16.71 11.57
N TRP A 39 1.43 16.70 10.32
CA TRP A 39 1.81 17.69 9.33
C TRP A 39 1.34 19.09 9.70
N ARG A 40 0.10 19.25 10.17
CA ARG A 40 -0.41 20.55 10.63
C ARG A 40 0.44 21.11 11.77
N GLN A 41 0.76 20.29 12.78
CA GLN A 41 1.58 20.70 13.90
C GLN A 41 3.00 21.08 13.47
N PHE A 42 3.63 20.25 12.63
CA PHE A 42 4.97 20.52 12.11
C PHE A 42 5.01 21.83 11.29
N LEU A 43 4.10 22.02 10.33
CA LEU A 43 4.07 23.23 9.48
C LEU A 43 3.81 24.49 10.31
N ARG A 44 2.97 24.39 11.36
CA ARG A 44 2.75 25.50 12.29
C ARG A 44 4.02 25.93 13.00
N THR A 45 4.95 25.01 13.33
CA THR A 45 6.26 25.38 13.94
C THR A 45 7.15 26.19 13.00
N LEU A 46 6.85 26.17 11.69
CA LEU A 46 7.52 26.96 10.66
C LEU A 46 6.71 28.20 10.24
N GLY A 47 5.67 28.56 11.02
CA GLY A 47 4.82 29.72 10.76
C GLY A 47 3.80 29.53 9.62
N ARG A 48 3.61 28.29 9.15
CA ARG A 48 2.65 27.97 8.07
C ARG A 48 1.40 27.31 8.62
N GLU A 49 0.27 28.02 8.50
CA GLU A 49 -1.06 27.43 8.71
C GLU A 49 -1.54 26.79 7.41
N VAL A 50 -2.19 25.64 7.54
CA VAL A 50 -2.71 24.85 6.41
C VAL A 50 -4.13 24.40 6.68
N SER A 51 -4.97 24.46 5.65
CA SER A 51 -6.34 23.95 5.66
C SER A 51 -6.40 22.43 5.50
N ASP A 52 -7.58 21.83 5.76
CA ASP A 52 -7.78 20.40 5.53
C ASP A 52 -7.64 20.01 4.06
N VAL A 53 -8.09 20.90 3.15
CA VAL A 53 -7.98 20.67 1.70
C VAL A 53 -6.52 20.66 1.23
N GLU A 54 -5.68 21.58 1.74
CA GLU A 54 -4.25 21.56 1.42
C GLU A 54 -3.58 20.29 1.96
N LEU A 55 -4.04 19.77 3.10
CA LEU A 55 -3.52 18.53 3.67
C LEU A 55 -3.93 17.26 2.90
N ASP A 56 -4.88 17.34 1.96
CA ASP A 56 -5.19 16.19 1.07
C ASP A 56 -3.98 15.76 0.24
N PHE A 57 -3.10 16.71 -0.10
CA PHE A 57 -1.86 16.43 -0.83
C PHE A 57 -0.94 15.42 -0.12
N ILE A 58 -0.96 15.37 1.22
CA ILE A 58 -0.13 14.43 1.99
C ILE A 58 -0.64 12.98 1.88
N LEU A 59 -1.91 12.79 1.49
CA LEU A 59 -2.56 11.49 1.40
C LEU A 59 -2.47 10.88 0.00
N ASP A 60 -1.70 11.49 -0.91
CA ASP A 60 -1.56 11.01 -2.29
C ASP A 60 -0.39 10.00 -2.47
N GLY A 61 0.10 9.40 -1.39
CA GLY A 61 1.13 8.35 -1.43
C GLY A 61 2.51 8.83 -1.87
N ARG A 62 2.76 10.14 -1.91
CA ARG A 62 4.01 10.76 -2.37
C ARG A 62 5.14 10.58 -1.38
N LYS A 63 6.38 10.73 -1.86
CA LYS A 63 7.57 10.77 -0.99
C LYS A 63 7.55 12.03 -0.12
N ARG A 64 8.08 11.90 1.09
CA ARG A 64 8.24 13.01 2.05
C ARG A 64 8.90 14.24 1.44
N ALA A 65 9.95 14.07 0.65
CA ALA A 65 10.65 15.18 0.00
C ALA A 65 9.73 16.00 -0.91
N GLU A 66 8.85 15.35 -1.66
CA GLU A 66 7.86 16.01 -2.52
C GLU A 66 6.84 16.79 -1.69
N ILE A 67 6.38 16.21 -0.58
CA ILE A 67 5.43 16.86 0.33
C ILE A 67 6.08 18.09 0.98
N LEU A 68 7.32 17.97 1.45
CA LEU A 68 8.05 19.09 2.04
C LEU A 68 8.25 20.22 1.03
N ARG A 69 8.69 19.91 -0.20
CA ARG A 69 8.86 20.92 -1.25
C ARG A 69 7.55 21.58 -1.67
N HIS A 70 6.44 20.83 -1.65
CA HIS A 70 5.11 21.39 -1.94
C HIS A 70 4.73 22.49 -0.95
N PHE A 71 4.98 22.29 0.34
CA PHE A 71 4.58 23.24 1.38
C PHE A 71 5.63 24.34 1.63
N LEU A 72 6.92 24.06 1.43
CA LEU A 72 8.02 24.91 1.88
C LEU A 72 8.90 25.45 0.74
N GLY A 73 8.68 25.01 -0.51
CA GLY A 73 9.49 25.38 -1.67
C GLY A 73 10.77 24.57 -1.81
N GLU A 74 11.76 25.13 -2.46
CA GLU A 74 13.05 24.45 -2.67
C GLU A 74 13.78 24.22 -1.35
N LEU A 75 14.24 23.00 -1.15
CA LEU A 75 14.93 22.53 0.06
C LEU A 75 16.16 21.72 -0.32
N SER A 76 17.24 21.90 0.43
CA SER A 76 18.40 21.02 0.40
C SER A 76 18.08 19.63 0.99
N GLU A 77 18.88 18.63 0.65
CA GLU A 77 18.72 17.28 1.21
C GLU A 77 18.89 17.24 2.74
N ALA A 78 19.73 18.14 3.29
CA ALA A 78 19.90 18.27 4.74
C ALA A 78 18.63 18.81 5.42
N GLU A 79 17.97 19.81 4.83
CA GLU A 79 16.69 20.34 5.32
C GLU A 79 15.57 19.31 5.21
N ILE A 80 15.51 18.56 4.11
CA ILE A 80 14.54 17.48 3.94
C ILE A 80 14.72 16.42 5.04
N ALA A 81 15.95 16.04 5.35
CA ALA A 81 16.25 15.08 6.39
C ALA A 81 15.84 15.59 7.79
N ASP A 82 16.20 16.85 8.13
CA ASP A 82 15.85 17.47 9.43
C ASP A 82 14.34 17.64 9.58
N TYR A 83 13.68 18.25 8.61
CA TYR A 83 12.23 18.46 8.62
C TYR A 83 11.45 17.14 8.65
N GLY A 84 11.97 16.14 7.93
CA GLY A 84 11.41 14.80 7.97
C GLY A 84 11.45 14.18 9.36
N LYS A 85 12.59 14.31 10.06
CA LYS A 85 12.75 13.82 11.43
C LYS A 85 11.80 14.56 12.40
N ARG A 86 11.78 15.88 12.35
CA ARG A 86 10.89 16.72 13.19
C ARG A 86 9.42 16.38 12.97
N LYS A 87 8.99 16.20 11.70
CA LYS A 87 7.62 15.76 11.38
C LYS A 87 7.32 14.37 11.95
N ASP A 88 8.29 13.44 11.90
CA ASP A 88 8.11 12.10 12.47
C ASP A 88 7.97 12.10 13.98
N GLU A 89 8.60 13.02 14.69
CA GLU A 89 8.41 13.22 16.14
C GLU A 89 6.94 13.58 16.44
N PHE A 90 6.33 14.50 15.67
CA PHE A 90 4.90 14.81 15.80
C PHE A 90 4.01 13.61 15.47
N PHE A 91 4.38 12.81 14.48
CA PHE A 91 3.62 11.60 14.14
C PHE A 91 3.69 10.56 15.26
N GLN A 92 4.87 10.33 15.83
CA GLN A 92 5.05 9.40 16.95
C GLN A 92 4.17 9.74 18.14
N ASN A 93 4.01 11.02 18.47
CA ASN A 93 3.13 11.50 19.54
C ASN A 93 1.63 11.22 19.28
N SER A 94 1.25 10.92 18.06
CA SER A 94 -0.13 10.60 17.67
C SER A 94 -0.29 9.14 17.20
N SER A 95 0.80 8.40 17.08
CA SER A 95 0.80 7.07 16.46
C SER A 95 0.14 5.97 17.31
N PHE A 96 -0.02 6.19 18.62
CA PHE A 96 -0.71 5.25 19.50
C PHE A 96 -2.21 5.08 19.14
N GLU A 97 -2.81 6.04 18.45
CA GLU A 97 -4.19 6.00 17.95
C GLU A 97 -4.33 5.17 16.66
N VAL A 98 -3.21 4.91 15.96
CA VAL A 98 -3.21 4.19 14.68
C VAL A 98 -3.49 2.70 14.89
N LYS A 99 -4.53 2.19 14.22
CA LYS A 99 -4.99 0.81 14.29
C LYS A 99 -4.97 0.15 12.91
N PRO A 100 -4.91 -1.19 12.84
CA PRO A 100 -5.13 -1.90 11.58
C PRO A 100 -6.52 -1.61 11.02
N LEU A 101 -6.67 -1.61 9.70
CA LEU A 101 -7.99 -1.50 9.07
C LEU A 101 -8.86 -2.70 9.44
N PRO A 102 -10.20 -2.50 9.52
CA PRO A 102 -11.12 -3.59 9.86
C PRO A 102 -10.99 -4.79 8.90
N GLY A 103 -10.90 -6.01 9.46
CA GLY A 103 -10.78 -7.26 8.72
C GLY A 103 -9.39 -7.58 8.18
N LEU A 104 -8.39 -6.68 8.32
CA LEU A 104 -7.04 -6.89 7.78
C LEU A 104 -6.36 -8.12 8.39
N ILE A 105 -6.41 -8.27 9.70
CA ILE A 105 -5.69 -9.33 10.42
C ILE A 105 -6.18 -10.71 9.96
N GLU A 106 -7.49 -10.91 9.91
CA GLU A 106 -8.13 -12.12 9.43
C GLU A 106 -7.76 -12.41 7.97
N PHE A 107 -7.71 -11.35 7.15
CA PHE A 107 -7.34 -11.48 5.75
C PHE A 107 -5.87 -11.86 5.55
N LEU A 108 -4.94 -11.28 6.32
CA LEU A 108 -3.52 -11.66 6.32
C LEU A 108 -3.34 -13.14 6.73
N HIS A 109 -4.09 -13.61 7.73
CA HIS A 109 -4.07 -15.01 8.13
C HIS A 109 -4.58 -15.94 7.01
N GLN A 110 -5.63 -15.54 6.27
CA GLN A 110 -6.11 -16.30 5.10
C GLN A 110 -5.04 -16.39 4.00
N LEU A 111 -4.37 -15.29 3.67
CA LEU A 111 -3.29 -15.27 2.68
C LEU A 111 -2.14 -16.18 3.08
N ASN A 112 -1.65 -16.03 4.31
CA ASN A 112 -0.53 -16.81 4.82
C ASN A 112 -0.88 -18.31 4.91
N GLY A 113 -2.09 -18.65 5.38
CA GLY A 113 -2.59 -20.03 5.42
C GLY A 113 -2.73 -20.68 4.05
N ALA A 114 -2.99 -19.90 3.00
CA ALA A 114 -3.03 -20.36 1.62
C ALA A 114 -1.66 -20.38 0.92
N GLY A 115 -0.59 -19.94 1.58
CA GLY A 115 0.75 -19.85 1.01
C GLY A 115 0.89 -18.75 -0.06
N ILE A 116 0.04 -17.71 0.00
CA ILE A 116 0.12 -16.52 -0.84
C ILE A 116 1.11 -15.57 -0.18
N ALA A 117 2.14 -15.17 -0.91
CA ALA A 117 3.16 -14.27 -0.40
C ALA A 117 2.60 -12.87 -0.16
N THR A 118 3.09 -12.20 0.87
CA THR A 118 2.66 -10.86 1.25
C THR A 118 3.84 -9.90 1.31
N ALA A 119 3.68 -8.70 0.77
CA ALA A 119 4.69 -7.65 0.87
C ALA A 119 4.07 -6.30 1.22
N ILE A 120 4.90 -5.42 1.76
CA ILE A 120 4.60 -4.00 1.91
C ILE A 120 5.37 -3.21 0.87
N ALA A 121 4.71 -2.23 0.23
CA ALA A 121 5.30 -1.27 -0.70
C ALA A 121 4.85 0.14 -0.33
N THR A 122 5.61 0.81 0.54
CA THR A 122 5.22 2.09 1.15
C THR A 122 6.20 3.22 0.84
N SER A 123 5.69 4.45 0.68
CA SER A 123 6.51 5.67 0.58
C SER A 123 7.12 6.12 1.93
N ALA A 124 6.75 5.47 3.02
CA ALA A 124 7.32 5.70 4.35
C ALA A 124 8.81 5.31 4.42
N SER A 125 9.52 5.86 5.41
CA SER A 125 10.87 5.41 5.74
C SER A 125 10.84 3.99 6.34
N GLU A 126 11.91 3.22 6.16
CA GLU A 126 12.04 1.89 6.73
C GLU A 126 11.84 1.89 8.26
N SER A 127 12.47 2.84 8.95
CA SER A 127 12.35 2.98 10.41
C SER A 127 10.91 3.14 10.87
N ARG A 128 10.12 4.03 10.23
CA ARG A 128 8.72 4.23 10.55
C ARG A 128 7.88 2.98 10.25
N THR A 129 8.14 2.34 9.12
CA THR A 129 7.43 1.12 8.70
C THR A 129 7.62 0.02 9.73
N ARG A 130 8.87 -0.30 10.08
CA ARG A 130 9.19 -1.33 11.06
C ARG A 130 8.62 -1.01 12.45
N SER A 131 8.75 0.24 12.91
CA SER A 131 8.17 0.67 14.20
C SER A 131 6.66 0.47 14.25
N THR A 132 5.94 0.84 13.18
CA THR A 132 4.48 0.67 13.10
C THR A 132 4.09 -0.82 13.13
N LEU A 133 4.74 -1.66 12.32
CA LEU A 133 4.46 -3.10 12.26
C LEU A 133 4.77 -3.81 13.57
N ASN A 134 5.92 -3.50 14.20
CA ASN A 134 6.29 -4.09 15.48
C ASN A 134 5.27 -3.76 16.58
N ARG A 135 4.85 -2.49 16.65
CA ARG A 135 3.85 -2.05 17.63
C ARG A 135 2.49 -2.74 17.46
N LEU A 136 2.14 -3.09 16.22
CA LEU A 136 0.88 -3.77 15.90
C LEU A 136 1.01 -5.30 15.84
N HIS A 137 2.20 -5.85 16.10
CA HIS A 137 2.51 -7.28 15.99
C HIS A 137 2.22 -7.86 14.59
N LEU A 138 2.45 -7.07 13.54
CA LEU A 138 2.18 -7.45 12.14
C LEU A 138 3.45 -7.78 11.35
N THR A 139 4.64 -7.66 11.92
CA THR A 139 5.92 -7.85 11.19
C THR A 139 5.99 -9.22 10.53
N GLU A 140 5.63 -10.27 11.25
CA GLU A 140 5.70 -11.67 10.77
C GLU A 140 4.62 -12.02 9.74
N CYS A 141 3.65 -11.10 9.52
CA CYS A 141 2.62 -11.29 8.50
C CYS A 141 3.11 -11.00 7.08
N PHE A 142 4.29 -10.38 6.92
CA PHE A 142 4.83 -9.95 5.64
C PHE A 142 6.18 -10.60 5.34
N ASN A 143 6.30 -11.20 4.14
CA ASN A 143 7.54 -11.82 3.67
C ASN A 143 8.59 -10.79 3.26
N VAL A 144 8.15 -9.62 2.76
CA VAL A 144 9.02 -8.55 2.24
C VAL A 144 8.46 -7.18 2.63
N ILE A 145 9.35 -6.26 2.97
CA ILE A 145 9.05 -4.84 3.18
C ILE A 145 9.92 -4.05 2.20
N VAL A 146 9.27 -3.24 1.34
CA VAL A 146 9.90 -2.25 0.47
C VAL A 146 9.43 -0.87 0.92
N SER A 147 10.37 -0.06 1.35
CA SER A 147 10.16 1.29 1.86
C SER A 147 10.49 2.36 0.82
N GLY A 148 10.15 3.60 1.08
CA GLY A 148 10.56 4.73 0.25
C GLY A 148 12.07 4.90 0.13
N SER A 149 12.86 4.28 1.03
CA SER A 149 14.32 4.31 1.02
C SER A 149 14.93 3.32 0.02
N ASP A 150 14.19 2.29 -0.38
CA ASP A 150 14.68 1.21 -1.25
C ASP A 150 14.57 1.54 -2.75
N VAL A 151 13.99 2.68 -3.10
CA VAL A 151 13.78 3.11 -4.49
C VAL A 151 14.15 4.59 -4.69
N ILE A 152 14.71 4.91 -5.84
CA ILE A 152 15.05 6.29 -6.20
C ILE A 152 13.78 7.09 -6.49
N CYS A 153 12.91 6.57 -7.37
CA CYS A 153 11.68 7.23 -7.77
C CYS A 153 10.50 6.72 -6.92
N GLY A 154 9.77 7.65 -6.29
CA GLY A 154 8.54 7.35 -5.54
C GLY A 154 7.32 7.17 -6.45
N LYS A 155 6.18 6.79 -5.86
CA LYS A 155 4.88 6.76 -6.54
C LYS A 155 4.59 8.14 -7.15
N PRO A 156 4.10 8.23 -8.40
CA PRO A 156 3.49 7.17 -9.22
C PRO A 156 4.47 6.33 -10.05
N HIS A 157 5.78 6.43 -9.87
CA HIS A 157 6.73 5.56 -10.57
C HIS A 157 6.61 4.12 -10.07
N PRO A 158 6.65 3.09 -10.97
CA PRO A 158 6.38 1.68 -10.60
C PRO A 158 7.47 0.99 -9.80
N ALA A 159 8.60 1.65 -9.52
CA ALA A 159 9.80 1.04 -8.94
C ALA A 159 9.53 0.25 -7.66
N ILE A 160 8.72 0.79 -6.76
CA ILE A 160 8.45 0.17 -5.47
C ILE A 160 7.69 -1.15 -5.59
N TYR A 161 6.71 -1.22 -6.50
CA TYR A 161 5.95 -2.44 -6.77
C TYR A 161 6.76 -3.47 -7.54
N ARG A 162 7.54 -3.04 -8.52
CA ARG A 162 8.47 -3.93 -9.23
C ARG A 162 9.47 -4.54 -8.27
N ARG A 163 10.04 -3.73 -7.37
CA ARG A 163 10.99 -4.20 -6.35
C ARG A 163 10.35 -5.23 -5.41
N ALA A 164 9.10 -5.03 -5.00
CA ALA A 164 8.37 -6.00 -4.19
C ALA A 164 8.19 -7.35 -4.93
N CYS A 165 7.77 -7.31 -6.20
CA CYS A 165 7.66 -8.51 -7.03
C CYS A 165 8.99 -9.24 -7.20
N GLU A 166 10.09 -8.51 -7.45
CA GLU A 166 11.44 -9.07 -7.56
C GLU A 166 11.85 -9.79 -6.28
N LEU A 167 11.71 -9.15 -5.13
CA LEU A 167 12.10 -9.73 -3.83
C LEU A 167 11.25 -10.94 -3.44
N LEU A 168 9.98 -10.95 -3.83
CA LEU A 168 9.10 -12.10 -3.65
C LEU A 168 9.32 -13.21 -4.70
N ASN A 169 10.10 -12.93 -5.75
CA ASN A 169 10.28 -13.80 -6.91
C ASN A 169 8.95 -14.22 -7.55
N VAL A 170 8.07 -13.25 -7.81
CA VAL A 170 6.75 -13.45 -8.41
C VAL A 170 6.56 -12.57 -9.64
N SER A 171 5.74 -13.04 -10.58
CA SER A 171 5.29 -12.25 -11.73
C SER A 171 4.20 -11.26 -11.32
N SER A 172 4.23 -10.03 -11.88
CA SER A 172 3.16 -9.04 -11.69
C SER A 172 1.79 -9.55 -12.19
N GLU A 173 1.76 -10.46 -13.16
CA GLU A 173 0.51 -11.05 -13.68
C GLU A 173 -0.20 -11.93 -12.65
N ASN A 174 0.54 -12.52 -11.74
CA ASN A 174 0.05 -13.37 -10.66
C ASN A 174 0.00 -12.65 -9.30
N SER A 175 0.04 -11.32 -9.31
CA SER A 175 0.12 -10.50 -8.11
C SER A 175 -0.91 -9.39 -8.12
N LEU A 176 -1.35 -9.00 -6.91
CA LEU A 176 -2.28 -7.90 -6.66
C LEU A 176 -1.59 -6.82 -5.85
N ALA A 177 -1.93 -5.56 -6.09
CA ALA A 177 -1.63 -4.45 -5.21
C ALA A 177 -2.90 -3.99 -4.48
N ILE A 178 -2.77 -3.52 -3.24
CA ILE A 178 -3.84 -2.89 -2.48
C ILE A 178 -3.36 -1.50 -2.06
N GLU A 179 -4.14 -0.47 -2.40
CA GLU A 179 -3.76 0.94 -2.34
C GLU A 179 -4.92 1.86 -1.98
N ASP A 180 -4.63 3.02 -1.39
CA ASP A 180 -5.63 4.02 -1.03
C ASP A 180 -5.41 5.38 -1.72
N ALA A 181 -4.31 5.54 -2.46
CA ALA A 181 -3.89 6.78 -3.08
C ALA A 181 -3.83 6.69 -4.61
N ALA A 182 -4.20 7.76 -5.31
CA ALA A 182 -4.17 7.82 -6.77
C ALA A 182 -2.76 7.55 -7.34
N SER A 183 -1.73 8.16 -6.77
CA SER A 183 -0.34 7.93 -7.23
C SER A 183 0.12 6.49 -7.01
N GLY A 184 -0.35 5.85 -5.93
CA GLY A 184 -0.04 4.45 -5.64
C GLY A 184 -0.72 3.49 -6.61
N ILE A 185 -2.00 3.73 -6.92
CA ILE A 185 -2.72 2.97 -7.96
C ILE A 185 -2.00 3.11 -9.30
N GLN A 186 -1.65 4.34 -9.71
CA GLN A 186 -0.91 4.57 -10.95
C GLN A 186 0.42 3.81 -10.97
N ALA A 187 1.16 3.81 -9.85
CA ALA A 187 2.41 3.06 -9.72
C ALA A 187 2.20 1.54 -9.87
N ALA A 188 1.17 0.98 -9.21
CA ALA A 188 0.82 -0.43 -9.31
C ALA A 188 0.40 -0.80 -10.75
N LYS A 189 -0.40 0.03 -11.41
CA LYS A 189 -0.81 -0.17 -12.81
C LYS A 189 0.39 -0.08 -13.76
N ALA A 190 1.31 0.87 -13.56
CA ALA A 190 2.55 0.99 -14.34
C ALA A 190 3.52 -0.19 -14.09
N ALA A 191 3.41 -0.89 -12.95
CA ALA A 191 4.09 -2.16 -12.68
C ALA A 191 3.34 -3.38 -13.25
N ASN A 192 2.25 -3.19 -14.00
CA ASN A 192 1.38 -4.23 -14.56
C ASN A 192 0.61 -5.06 -13.53
N LEU A 193 0.46 -4.60 -12.29
CA LEU A 193 -0.35 -5.26 -11.28
C LEU A 193 -1.85 -5.02 -11.51
N VAL A 194 -2.66 -5.95 -11.04
CA VAL A 194 -4.06 -5.68 -10.69
C VAL A 194 -4.04 -4.88 -9.40
N CYS A 195 -4.86 -3.82 -9.30
CA CYS A 195 -4.87 -2.95 -8.16
C CYS A 195 -6.27 -2.82 -7.57
N ILE A 196 -6.40 -3.11 -6.27
CA ILE A 196 -7.61 -2.88 -5.50
C ILE A 196 -7.42 -1.58 -4.71
N GLY A 197 -8.35 -0.65 -4.89
CA GLY A 197 -8.42 0.58 -4.11
C GLY A 197 -9.08 0.34 -2.75
N VAL A 198 -8.57 0.98 -1.70
CA VAL A 198 -9.22 1.05 -0.37
C VAL A 198 -9.62 2.49 -0.11
N ALA A 199 -10.91 2.78 -0.03
CA ALA A 199 -11.40 4.12 0.25
C ALA A 199 -12.80 4.11 0.84
N GLN A 200 -13.09 5.12 1.65
CA GLN A 200 -14.47 5.48 1.98
C GLN A 200 -15.18 5.99 0.72
N ARG A 201 -16.52 6.01 0.75
CA ARG A 201 -17.37 6.25 -0.43
C ARG A 201 -17.05 7.52 -1.20
N ASP A 202 -16.71 8.60 -0.51
CA ASP A 202 -16.36 9.90 -1.08
C ASP A 202 -15.09 9.90 -1.95
N ARG A 203 -14.18 8.95 -1.72
CA ARG A 203 -12.91 8.80 -2.48
C ARG A 203 -12.93 7.68 -3.52
N SER A 204 -13.99 6.85 -3.57
CA SER A 204 -14.06 5.68 -4.46
C SER A 204 -13.97 6.04 -5.94
N GLU A 205 -14.62 7.13 -6.37
CA GLU A 205 -14.59 7.60 -7.75
C GLU A 205 -13.17 8.05 -8.16
N MET A 206 -12.45 8.74 -7.27
CA MET A 206 -11.07 9.17 -7.50
C MET A 206 -10.15 7.95 -7.72
N LEU A 207 -10.27 6.91 -6.91
CA LEU A 207 -9.45 5.69 -7.04
C LEU A 207 -9.80 4.91 -8.31
N SER A 208 -11.07 4.84 -8.67
CA SER A 208 -11.53 4.22 -9.92
C SER A 208 -10.98 4.98 -11.14
N THR A 209 -11.02 6.30 -11.11
CA THR A 209 -10.45 7.18 -12.17
C THR A 209 -8.94 7.04 -12.27
N ALA A 210 -8.24 6.84 -11.14
CA ALA A 210 -6.80 6.57 -11.12
C ALA A 210 -6.42 5.18 -11.71
N GLY A 211 -7.41 4.31 -11.95
CA GLY A 211 -7.24 3.03 -12.61
C GLY A 211 -7.33 1.81 -11.69
N ALA A 212 -7.92 1.93 -10.49
CA ALA A 212 -8.21 0.77 -9.65
C ALA A 212 -9.13 -0.23 -10.39
N ASP A 213 -8.79 -1.51 -10.34
CA ASP A 213 -9.59 -2.56 -10.97
C ASP A 213 -10.83 -2.92 -10.12
N HIS A 214 -10.77 -2.61 -8.84
CA HIS A 214 -11.86 -2.74 -7.87
C HIS A 214 -11.63 -1.74 -6.74
N VAL A 215 -12.69 -1.30 -6.05
CA VAL A 215 -12.60 -0.45 -4.85
C VAL A 215 -13.41 -1.06 -3.72
N MET A 216 -12.85 -1.07 -2.51
CA MET A 216 -13.49 -1.55 -1.29
C MET A 216 -13.29 -0.56 -0.14
N GLU A 217 -14.11 -0.63 0.91
CA GLU A 217 -13.97 0.24 2.08
C GLU A 217 -12.97 -0.29 3.11
N ASN A 218 -12.90 -1.60 3.28
CA ASN A 218 -12.04 -2.31 4.24
C ASN A 218 -11.93 -3.79 3.85
N PHE A 219 -11.32 -4.61 4.71
CA PHE A 219 -11.07 -6.02 4.45
C PHE A 219 -12.19 -6.96 4.96
N ILE A 220 -13.26 -6.45 5.58
CA ILE A 220 -14.36 -7.29 6.09
C ILE A 220 -15.02 -8.01 4.92
N GLY A 221 -15.08 -9.36 5.01
CA GLY A 221 -15.70 -10.20 3.98
C GLY A 221 -14.86 -10.38 2.70
N LEU A 222 -13.67 -9.77 2.61
CA LEU A 222 -12.76 -10.05 1.50
C LEU A 222 -12.21 -11.48 1.62
N SER A 223 -12.29 -12.25 0.54
CA SER A 223 -11.86 -13.64 0.48
C SER A 223 -10.89 -13.89 -0.68
N LEU A 224 -10.17 -15.01 -0.62
CA LEU A 224 -9.29 -15.45 -1.71
C LEU A 224 -10.05 -15.62 -3.03
N VAL A 225 -11.30 -16.08 -2.99
CA VAL A 225 -12.17 -16.24 -4.17
C VAL A 225 -12.44 -14.87 -4.82
N ASN A 226 -12.67 -13.83 -4.03
CA ASN A 226 -12.83 -12.47 -4.56
C ASN A 226 -11.56 -12.00 -5.28
N LEU A 227 -10.37 -12.20 -4.68
CA LEU A 227 -9.10 -11.80 -5.30
C LEU A 227 -8.84 -12.53 -6.61
N GLU A 228 -9.09 -13.85 -6.66
CA GLU A 228 -8.93 -14.64 -7.88
C GLU A 228 -9.88 -14.20 -8.98
N THR A 229 -11.11 -13.84 -8.62
CA THR A 229 -12.11 -13.34 -9.58
C THR A 229 -11.65 -12.02 -10.19
N ILE A 230 -11.16 -11.09 -9.36
CA ILE A 230 -10.65 -9.80 -9.80
C ILE A 230 -9.41 -9.98 -10.71
N LEU A 231 -8.49 -10.87 -10.33
CA LEU A 231 -7.29 -11.15 -11.11
C LEU A 231 -7.64 -11.75 -12.50
N LYS A 232 -8.56 -12.72 -12.57
CA LYS A 232 -9.01 -13.35 -13.82
C LYS A 232 -9.75 -12.38 -14.76
N GLY A 233 -10.56 -11.49 -14.21
CA GLY A 233 -11.28 -10.47 -14.98
C GLY A 233 -10.34 -9.55 -15.78
N LYS A 234 -9.14 -9.26 -15.27
CA LYS A 234 -8.12 -8.48 -16.00
C LYS A 234 -7.44 -9.33 -17.10
N SER A 235 -7.16 -10.59 -16.85
CA SER A 235 -6.54 -11.47 -17.84
C SER A 235 -7.38 -11.59 -19.09
N GLN A 236 -8.71 -11.69 -18.96
CA GLN A 236 -9.64 -11.72 -20.09
C GLN A 236 -9.68 -10.42 -20.89
N LYS A 237 -9.70 -9.25 -20.20
CA LYS A 237 -9.66 -7.94 -20.87
C LYS A 237 -8.38 -7.72 -21.68
N ARG A 238 -7.24 -8.23 -21.25
CA ARG A 238 -5.97 -8.15 -21.97
C ARG A 238 -5.98 -9.01 -23.26
N GLN A 239 -6.54 -10.20 -23.23
CA GLN A 239 -6.63 -11.08 -24.41
C GLN A 239 -7.53 -10.48 -25.49
N VAL A 240 -8.66 -9.88 -25.11
CA VAL A 240 -9.58 -9.20 -26.06
C VAL A 240 -8.95 -7.93 -26.66
N GLY A 241 -8.11 -7.22 -25.91
CA GLY A 241 -7.40 -6.03 -26.40
C GLY A 241 -6.33 -6.32 -27.45
N VAL A 242 -5.63 -7.44 -27.32
CA VAL A 242 -4.58 -7.87 -28.28
C VAL A 242 -5.20 -8.29 -29.63
N THR A 243 -6.35 -8.93 -29.60
CA THR A 243 -7.05 -9.35 -30.85
C THR A 243 -7.65 -8.18 -31.64
N LYS A 244 -7.96 -7.04 -31.00
CA LYS A 244 -8.46 -5.84 -31.70
C LYS A 244 -7.37 -4.93 -32.30
N SER A 245 -6.11 -5.15 -31.94
CA SER A 245 -4.96 -4.41 -32.46
C SER A 245 -4.28 -5.06 -33.67
N MET A 246 -4.77 -6.25 -34.10
CA MET A 246 -4.23 -7.01 -35.23
C MET A 246 -5.21 -7.09 -36.43
N THR A 247 -6.28 -6.31 -36.40
CA THR A 247 -7.21 -6.06 -37.51
C THR A 247 -7.23 -4.60 -37.88
#